data_1d64a53409b36bdd584e9cba555ff715
#
_entry.id   1d64a53409b36bdd584e9cba555ff715
#
_cell.length_a   1.000
_cell.length_b   1.000
_cell.length_c   1.000
_cell.angle_alpha   90.00
_cell.angle_beta   90.00
_cell.angle_gamma   90.00
#
_symmetry.space_group_name_H-M   'P 1'
#
loop_
_entity.id
_entity.type
_entity.pdbx_description
1 polymer ?
#
loop_
_entity_poly.entity_id
_entity_poly.type
_entity_poly.pdbx_seq_one_letter_code
_entity_poly.pdbx_strand_id
1 'polypeptide(L)'
;METTLKNSLITIFFTSTIFCQNDKELEQYGFIAIKTDSMNVPFFIDGFYVGNHPLKAPVPVLPGFHEVSYIPPDIQDERVRDALSEGVKRVYVAKNDTLEVFLFYDHYLSQIEGLNQEMAVSNYVGFSLFGILVFLLLSIL
;
A
#
# COMPACT_ATOMS: atom_id res chain seq x y z
N MET A 1 -6.88 -21.95 59.07
CA MET A 1 -5.85 -21.02 58.62
C MET A 1 -4.95 -21.58 57.52
N GLU A 2 -4.89 -22.90 57.31
CA GLU A 2 -4.07 -23.56 56.27
C GLU A 2 -4.70 -23.58 54.86
N THR A 3 -5.99 -23.52 54.74
CA THR A 3 -6.69 -23.59 53.43
C THR A 3 -6.60 -22.29 52.64
N THR A 4 -6.49 -21.13 53.29
CA THR A 4 -6.34 -19.81 52.64
C THR A 4 -4.97 -19.60 52.07
N LEU A 5 -3.91 -20.14 52.65
CA LEU A 5 -2.54 -20.04 52.14
C LEU A 5 -2.33 -20.88 50.86
N LYS A 6 -2.96 -22.09 50.81
CA LYS A 6 -2.86 -22.97 49.63
C LYS A 6 -3.51 -22.33 48.38
N ASN A 7 -4.66 -21.69 48.56
CA ASN A 7 -5.35 -21.04 47.44
C ASN A 7 -4.63 -19.77 46.94
N SER A 8 -3.96 -19.04 47.85
CA SER A 8 -3.16 -17.85 47.50
C SER A 8 -1.91 -18.24 46.72
N LEU A 9 -1.26 -19.37 47.04
CA LEU A 9 -0.08 -19.85 46.32
C LEU A 9 -0.41 -20.36 44.92
N ILE A 10 -1.57 -20.97 44.72
CA ILE A 10 -2.04 -21.45 43.41
C ILE A 10 -2.37 -20.26 42.49
N THR A 11 -2.94 -19.18 43.04
CA THR A 11 -3.29 -17.99 42.27
C THR A 11 -2.03 -17.24 41.77
N ILE A 12 -0.95 -17.20 42.54
CA ILE A 12 0.32 -16.57 42.16
C ILE A 12 1.02 -17.39 41.07
N PHE A 13 0.90 -18.71 41.07
CA PHE A 13 1.52 -19.55 40.03
C PHE A 13 0.80 -19.44 38.67
N PHE A 14 -0.48 -19.13 38.65
CA PHE A 14 -1.25 -18.97 37.38
C PHE A 14 -1.03 -17.63 36.69
N THR A 15 -0.63 -16.56 37.41
CA THR A 15 -0.43 -15.25 36.84
C THR A 15 0.94 -15.09 36.19
N SER A 16 1.92 -15.95 36.48
CA SER A 16 3.27 -15.86 35.90
C SER A 16 3.44 -16.52 34.54
N THR A 17 2.46 -17.28 34.05
CA THR A 17 2.55 -17.98 32.75
C THR A 17 1.96 -17.19 31.57
N ILE A 18 1.31 -16.06 31.83
CA ILE A 18 0.63 -15.27 30.76
C ILE A 18 1.56 -14.28 30.06
N PHE A 19 2.74 -13.98 30.62
CA PHE A 19 3.64 -12.93 30.08
C PHE A 19 4.71 -13.42 29.08
N CYS A 20 4.75 -14.71 28.73
CA CYS A 20 5.83 -15.26 27.90
C CYS A 20 5.38 -15.77 26.52
N GLN A 21 4.24 -15.34 25.97
CA GLN A 21 3.75 -15.87 24.70
C GLN A 21 3.88 -14.93 23.48
N ASN A 22 4.35 -13.69 23.64
CA ASN A 22 4.33 -12.71 22.54
C ASN A 22 5.60 -12.68 21.68
N ASP A 23 6.72 -13.22 22.14
CA ASP A 23 7.98 -13.09 21.40
C ASP A 23 8.15 -14.10 20.26
N LYS A 24 7.46 -15.26 20.36
CA LYS A 24 7.59 -16.31 19.33
C LYS A 24 6.77 -16.07 18.07
N GLU A 25 5.70 -15.26 18.12
CA GLU A 25 4.91 -14.95 16.92
C GLU A 25 5.63 -13.94 16.02
N LEU A 26 6.36 -12.99 16.58
CA LEU A 26 7.13 -12.00 15.82
C LEU A 26 8.30 -12.60 15.03
N GLU A 27 8.84 -13.74 15.46
CA GLU A 27 9.89 -14.45 14.74
C GLU A 27 9.43 -15.06 13.40
N GLN A 28 8.14 -15.04 13.10
CA GLN A 28 7.61 -15.56 11.84
C GLN A 28 7.42 -14.49 10.77
N TYR A 29 7.49 -13.21 11.12
CA TYR A 29 7.29 -12.08 10.20
C TYR A 29 8.60 -11.60 9.59
N GLY A 30 8.50 -11.04 8.39
CA GLY A 30 9.48 -10.11 7.86
C GLY A 30 8.98 -8.69 8.06
N PHE A 31 9.79 -7.70 7.72
CA PHE A 31 9.45 -6.30 7.91
C PHE A 31 9.74 -5.50 6.65
N ILE A 32 8.87 -4.53 6.35
CA ILE A 32 9.08 -3.58 5.26
C ILE A 32 9.26 -2.17 5.84
N ALA A 33 10.42 -1.57 5.60
CA ALA A 33 10.72 -0.19 5.91
C ALA A 33 10.52 0.66 4.64
N ILE A 34 9.39 1.38 4.55
CA ILE A 34 9.05 2.16 3.36
C ILE A 34 9.58 3.59 3.55
N LYS A 35 10.28 4.09 2.51
CA LYS A 35 10.80 5.45 2.44
C LYS A 35 10.37 6.11 1.13
N THR A 36 10.28 7.42 1.15
CA THR A 36 9.95 8.26 -0.01
C THR A 36 10.64 9.61 0.11
N ASP A 37 10.66 10.35 -0.98
CA ASP A 37 11.19 11.71 -1.10
C ASP A 37 10.18 12.80 -0.68
N SER A 38 8.92 12.44 -0.39
CA SER A 38 7.86 13.38 -0.04
C SER A 38 7.25 13.10 1.34
N MET A 39 6.63 14.13 1.94
CA MET A 39 6.03 14.05 3.28
C MET A 39 4.52 13.84 3.21
N ASN A 40 3.98 13.15 4.23
CA ASN A 40 2.55 12.89 4.40
C ASN A 40 1.90 12.12 3.24
N VAL A 41 2.69 11.28 2.56
CA VAL A 41 2.23 10.43 1.45
C VAL A 41 1.68 9.13 2.01
N PRO A 42 0.50 8.67 1.57
CA PRO A 42 -0.08 7.41 2.02
C PRO A 42 0.65 6.22 1.41
N PHE A 43 0.83 5.17 2.20
CA PHE A 43 1.38 3.90 1.75
C PHE A 43 0.36 2.78 1.86
N PHE A 44 0.40 1.89 0.89
CA PHE A 44 -0.38 0.66 0.86
C PHE A 44 0.55 -0.55 0.69
N ILE A 45 0.26 -1.63 1.39
CA ILE A 45 0.88 -2.94 1.19
C ILE A 45 -0.23 -3.93 0.84
N ASP A 46 -0.12 -4.60 -0.29
CA ASP A 46 -1.13 -5.54 -0.81
C ASP A 46 -2.54 -4.93 -0.86
N GLY A 47 -2.63 -3.63 -1.15
CA GLY A 47 -3.88 -2.86 -1.16
C GLY A 47 -4.39 -2.42 0.21
N PHE A 48 -3.72 -2.76 1.32
CA PHE A 48 -4.10 -2.30 2.66
C PHE A 48 -3.33 -1.05 3.05
N TYR A 49 -4.06 -0.03 3.52
CA TYR A 49 -3.46 1.20 4.02
C TYR A 49 -2.64 0.92 5.30
N VAL A 50 -1.36 1.32 5.29
CA VAL A 50 -0.44 1.09 6.43
C VAL A 50 -0.04 2.37 7.16
N GLY A 51 -0.27 3.54 6.57
CA GLY A 51 0.02 4.84 7.17
C GLY A 51 0.58 5.84 6.18
N ASN A 52 0.92 7.03 6.69
CA ASN A 52 1.56 8.09 5.90
C ASN A 52 3.05 8.19 6.25
N HIS A 53 3.86 8.62 5.26
CA HIS A 53 5.27 8.93 5.51
C HIS A 53 5.42 10.17 6.42
N PRO A 54 6.34 10.17 7.40
CA PRO A 54 7.23 9.08 7.81
C PRO A 54 6.55 8.04 8.70
N LEU A 55 6.73 6.76 8.38
CA LEU A 55 6.27 5.67 9.24
C LEU A 55 7.14 5.59 10.49
N LYS A 56 6.53 5.38 11.64
CA LYS A 56 7.22 5.31 12.94
C LYS A 56 8.09 4.05 13.10
N ALA A 57 7.69 2.97 12.45
CA ALA A 57 8.36 1.67 12.51
C ALA A 57 8.17 0.91 11.19
N PRO A 58 9.04 -0.06 10.87
CA PRO A 58 8.82 -0.99 9.78
C PRO A 58 7.50 -1.76 9.95
N VAL A 59 6.83 -2.05 8.85
CA VAL A 59 5.55 -2.75 8.82
C VAL A 59 5.79 -4.25 8.83
N PRO A 60 5.25 -5.02 9.79
CA PRO A 60 5.37 -6.47 9.81
C PRO A 60 4.49 -7.09 8.71
N VAL A 61 5.05 -8.02 7.95
CA VAL A 61 4.39 -8.76 6.88
C VAL A 61 4.74 -10.25 6.97
N LEU A 62 3.92 -11.11 6.40
CA LEU A 62 4.27 -12.52 6.24
C LEU A 62 5.41 -12.67 5.23
N PRO A 63 6.30 -13.68 5.36
CA PRO A 63 7.32 -13.93 4.35
C PRO A 63 6.68 -14.24 2.99
N GLY A 64 7.18 -13.59 1.94
CA GLY A 64 6.64 -13.76 0.59
C GLY A 64 6.77 -12.53 -0.29
N PHE A 65 6.02 -12.54 -1.39
CA PHE A 65 5.92 -11.38 -2.30
C PHE A 65 4.84 -10.43 -1.80
N HIS A 66 5.19 -9.14 -1.75
CA HIS A 66 4.32 -8.06 -1.37
C HIS A 66 4.37 -6.94 -2.39
N GLU A 67 3.25 -6.26 -2.57
CA GLU A 67 3.13 -5.07 -3.39
C GLU A 67 3.10 -3.83 -2.49
N VAL A 68 4.09 -2.96 -2.62
CA VAL A 68 4.15 -1.68 -1.91
C VAL A 68 3.78 -0.58 -2.88
N SER A 69 2.79 0.26 -2.55
CA SER A 69 2.30 1.25 -3.48
C SER A 69 1.85 2.56 -2.82
N TYR A 70 1.75 3.62 -3.64
CA TYR A 70 1.02 4.86 -3.35
C TYR A 70 -0.44 4.78 -3.82
N ILE A 71 -0.76 3.80 -4.67
CA ILE A 71 -2.03 3.73 -5.37
C ILE A 71 -3.09 3.18 -4.42
N PRO A 72 -4.19 3.93 -4.15
CA PRO A 72 -5.31 3.42 -3.39
C PRO A 72 -5.95 2.21 -4.08
N PRO A 73 -6.46 1.22 -3.32
CA PRO A 73 -7.09 0.03 -3.87
C PRO A 73 -8.38 0.31 -4.67
N ASP A 74 -8.97 1.50 -4.49
CA ASP A 74 -10.18 1.94 -5.20
C ASP A 74 -9.95 2.19 -6.70
N ILE A 75 -8.69 2.38 -7.13
CA ILE A 75 -8.33 2.50 -8.54
C ILE A 75 -8.32 1.10 -9.16
N GLN A 76 -9.47 0.71 -9.73
CA GLN A 76 -9.66 -0.60 -10.36
C GLN A 76 -9.34 -0.61 -11.86
N ASP A 77 -9.18 0.57 -12.48
CA ASP A 77 -8.82 0.66 -13.89
C ASP A 77 -7.38 0.17 -14.11
N GLU A 78 -7.24 -1.00 -14.72
CA GLU A 78 -5.97 -1.66 -15.01
C GLU A 78 -5.05 -0.78 -15.86
N ARG A 79 -5.61 -0.01 -16.81
CA ARG A 79 -4.84 0.91 -17.67
C ARG A 79 -4.19 2.02 -16.86
N VAL A 80 -4.92 2.55 -15.86
CA VAL A 80 -4.38 3.59 -14.96
C VAL A 80 -3.31 3.01 -14.06
N ARG A 81 -3.50 1.82 -13.53
CA ARG A 81 -2.51 1.13 -12.69
C ARG A 81 -1.23 0.82 -13.45
N ASP A 82 -1.34 0.31 -14.68
CA ASP A 82 -0.18 0.00 -15.52
C ASP A 82 0.60 1.25 -15.90
N ALA A 83 -0.09 2.37 -16.14
CA ALA A 83 0.54 3.64 -16.43
C ALA A 83 1.21 4.29 -15.21
N LEU A 84 0.80 3.94 -13.98
CA LEU A 84 1.37 4.43 -12.71
C LEU A 84 2.42 3.46 -12.13
N SER A 85 3.21 2.81 -12.96
CA SER A 85 4.20 1.79 -12.57
C SER A 85 5.25 2.27 -11.55
N GLU A 86 5.58 3.56 -11.53
CA GLU A 86 6.50 4.15 -10.56
C GLU A 86 5.90 4.24 -9.15
N GLY A 87 4.57 4.23 -9.05
CA GLY A 87 3.85 4.22 -7.78
C GLY A 87 3.70 2.85 -7.15
N VAL A 88 4.19 1.77 -7.79
CA VAL A 88 4.03 0.38 -7.35
C VAL A 88 5.36 -0.36 -7.41
N LYS A 89 5.70 -1.07 -6.34
CA LYS A 89 6.90 -1.90 -6.29
C LYS A 89 6.61 -3.26 -5.69
N ARG A 90 6.87 -4.32 -6.46
CA ARG A 90 6.76 -5.69 -5.97
C ARG A 90 8.08 -6.14 -5.37
N VAL A 91 8.04 -6.60 -4.12
CA VAL A 91 9.23 -6.98 -3.34
C VAL A 91 9.03 -8.34 -2.69
N TYR A 92 10.13 -9.05 -2.47
CA TYR A 92 10.14 -10.30 -1.71
C TYR A 92 10.72 -10.06 -0.32
N VAL A 93 9.99 -10.44 0.71
CA VAL A 93 10.42 -10.29 2.11
C VAL A 93 10.72 -11.66 2.69
N ALA A 94 11.93 -11.83 3.21
CA ALA A 94 12.31 -13.05 3.90
C ALA A 94 11.89 -13.01 5.37
N LYS A 95 11.80 -14.20 5.98
CA LYS A 95 11.53 -14.34 7.41
C LYS A 95 12.64 -13.68 8.24
N ASN A 96 12.26 -12.94 9.28
CA ASN A 96 13.18 -12.24 10.19
C ASN A 96 14.09 -11.21 9.49
N ASP A 97 13.73 -10.77 8.30
CA ASP A 97 14.47 -9.77 7.55
C ASP A 97 13.71 -8.45 7.49
N THR A 98 14.45 -7.35 7.39
CA THR A 98 13.88 -6.01 7.18
C THR A 98 14.31 -5.49 5.83
N LEU A 99 13.37 -5.46 4.90
CA LEU A 99 13.59 -4.93 3.57
C LEU A 99 13.29 -3.44 3.52
N GLU A 100 14.26 -2.65 3.09
CA GLU A 100 14.06 -1.23 2.82
C GLU A 100 13.54 -1.04 1.38
N VAL A 101 12.39 -0.37 1.24
CA VAL A 101 11.77 -0.07 -0.04
C VAL A 101 11.69 1.44 -0.21
N PHE A 102 12.34 1.96 -1.24
CA PHE A 102 12.25 3.37 -1.61
C PHE A 102 11.34 3.54 -2.81
N LEU A 103 10.34 4.42 -2.69
CA LEU A 103 9.42 4.81 -3.75
C LEU A 103 9.60 6.30 -4.04
N PHE A 104 9.74 6.67 -5.33
CA PHE A 104 9.89 8.05 -5.78
C PHE A 104 8.53 8.69 -6.03
N TYR A 105 8.12 9.60 -5.16
CA TYR A 105 6.83 10.26 -5.26
C TYR A 105 6.77 11.28 -6.39
N ASP A 106 7.86 12.00 -6.61
CA ASP A 106 7.95 12.98 -7.71
C ASP A 106 7.79 12.31 -9.09
N HIS A 107 8.36 11.13 -9.28
CA HIS A 107 8.18 10.35 -10.51
C HIS A 107 6.73 9.88 -10.66
N TYR A 108 6.11 9.41 -9.59
CA TYR A 108 4.70 9.03 -9.58
C TYR A 108 3.79 10.23 -9.94
N LEU A 109 4.03 11.41 -9.39
CA LEU A 109 3.28 12.62 -9.76
C LEU A 109 3.44 12.99 -11.24
N SER A 110 4.64 12.89 -11.79
CA SER A 110 4.86 13.17 -13.21
C SER A 110 4.10 12.22 -14.13
N GLN A 111 3.93 10.95 -13.74
CA GLN A 111 3.10 9.99 -14.47
C GLN A 111 1.61 10.36 -14.40
N ILE A 112 1.11 10.80 -13.23
CA ILE A 112 -0.27 11.29 -13.09
C ILE A 112 -0.54 12.48 -13.98
N GLU A 113 0.37 13.44 -14.03
CA GLU A 113 0.24 14.62 -14.90
C GLU A 113 0.23 14.21 -16.38
N GLY A 114 1.10 13.30 -16.80
CA GLY A 114 1.11 12.75 -18.15
C GLY A 114 -0.21 12.10 -18.54
N LEU A 115 -0.76 11.24 -17.67
CA LEU A 115 -2.06 10.59 -17.87
C LEU A 115 -3.20 11.59 -18.00
N ASN A 116 -3.22 12.63 -17.16
CA ASN A 116 -4.25 13.66 -17.22
C ASN A 116 -4.19 14.42 -18.55
N GLN A 117 -2.99 14.71 -19.08
CA GLN A 117 -2.82 15.33 -20.37
C GLN A 117 -3.28 14.43 -21.51
N GLU A 118 -2.94 13.15 -21.51
CA GLU A 118 -3.38 12.18 -22.51
C GLU A 118 -4.91 12.04 -22.53
N MET A 119 -5.55 11.93 -21.36
CA MET A 119 -7.01 11.88 -21.27
C MET A 119 -7.68 13.14 -21.79
N ALA A 120 -7.11 14.32 -21.50
CA ALA A 120 -7.62 15.60 -22.01
C ALA A 120 -7.52 15.67 -23.53
N VAL A 121 -6.37 15.33 -24.10
CA VAL A 121 -6.16 15.31 -25.57
C VAL A 121 -7.10 14.32 -26.24
N SER A 122 -7.26 13.12 -25.71
CA SER A 122 -8.18 12.10 -26.25
C SER A 122 -9.62 12.61 -26.31
N ASN A 123 -10.09 13.30 -25.27
CA ASN A 123 -11.42 13.88 -25.23
C ASN A 123 -11.59 14.98 -26.29
N TYR A 124 -10.60 15.89 -26.46
CA TYR A 124 -10.67 16.94 -27.49
C TYR A 124 -10.68 16.36 -28.90
N VAL A 125 -9.88 15.34 -29.19
CA VAL A 125 -9.87 14.65 -30.49
C VAL A 125 -11.22 13.98 -30.75
N GLY A 126 -11.80 13.30 -29.75
CA GLY A 126 -13.12 12.68 -29.87
C GLY A 126 -14.22 13.70 -30.22
N PHE A 127 -14.25 14.83 -29.51
CA PHE A 127 -15.24 15.89 -29.78
C PHE A 127 -15.03 16.54 -31.16
N SER A 128 -13.78 16.75 -31.59
CA SER A 128 -13.50 17.34 -32.91
C SER A 128 -13.92 16.42 -34.05
N LEU A 129 -13.63 15.13 -33.96
CA LEU A 129 -14.06 14.13 -34.94
C LEU A 129 -15.60 14.01 -35.02
N PHE A 130 -16.27 14.02 -33.87
CA PHE A 130 -17.73 14.03 -33.82
C PHE A 130 -18.33 15.27 -34.50
N GLY A 131 -17.76 16.45 -34.22
CA GLY A 131 -18.18 17.71 -34.89
C GLY A 131 -18.01 17.68 -36.40
N ILE A 132 -16.88 17.15 -36.90
CA ILE A 132 -16.63 16.99 -38.34
C ILE A 132 -17.67 16.03 -38.97
N LEU A 133 -17.94 14.92 -38.29
CA LEU A 133 -18.91 13.92 -38.77
C LEU A 133 -20.33 14.51 -38.88
N VAL A 134 -20.76 15.25 -37.86
CA VAL A 134 -22.07 15.95 -37.87
C VAL A 134 -22.12 16.98 -38.98
N PHE A 135 -21.06 17.77 -39.18
CA PHE A 135 -20.98 18.75 -40.26
C PHE A 135 -21.10 18.12 -41.65
N LEU A 136 -20.40 17.00 -41.89
CA LEU A 136 -20.48 16.24 -43.11
C LEU A 136 -21.87 15.70 -43.38
N LEU A 137 -22.52 15.17 -42.35
CA LEU A 137 -23.92 14.67 -42.49
C LEU A 137 -24.90 15.78 -42.86
N LEU A 138 -24.76 16.96 -42.26
CA LEU A 138 -25.62 18.13 -42.60
C LEU A 138 -25.32 18.72 -43.98
N SER A 139 -24.13 18.54 -44.55
CA SER A 139 -23.76 19.02 -45.88
C SER A 139 -24.25 18.10 -47.02
N ILE A 140 -24.64 16.86 -46.69
CA ILE A 140 -25.16 15.88 -47.68
C ILE A 140 -26.69 15.91 -47.75
N LEU A 141 -27.34 16.46 -46.74
CA LEU A 141 -28.80 16.56 -46.64
C LEU A 141 -29.33 17.82 -47.26
#